data_ef285987bec596891d237adc8dd2476c
#
_entry.id   ef285987bec596891d237adc8dd2476c
#
_cell.length_a   1.000
_cell.length_b   1.000
_cell.length_c   1.000
_cell.angle_alpha   90.00
_cell.angle_beta   90.00
_cell.angle_gamma   90.00
#
_symmetry.space_group_name_H-M   'P 1'
#
loop_
_entity.id
_entity.type
_entity.pdbx_description
1 polymer ?
#
loop_
_entity_poly.entity_id
_entity_poly.type
_entity_poly.pdbx_seq_one_letter_code
_entity_poly.pdbx_strand_id
1 'polypeptide(L)'
;MPLSARLLRLRAPHLAASLVLLWAPAALADGPTPAPSKQACIGWNTEAQSLRTAGKFAAGRALLLQCQNPACPGAVRDDCTERLDELERQQPKIAFAAKVGGEDRSAVTVAIDGTVVATRVDGRPLRVDAGEHRFTFTTEGVAPITKQFVLREGDRSRSEQIVFEAPAAVVAVTPPTTPTPPEKPVENTPPPFPAPRTEGGSVVPAIAVGATGVVAVEVGVRRAGS
;
A
#
# COMPACT_ATOMS: atom_id res chain seq x y z
N MET A 1 -3.95 81.92 -54.73
CA MET A 1 -2.95 80.85 -54.76
C MET A 1 -2.38 80.69 -53.38
N PRO A 2 -2.81 79.72 -52.63
CA PRO A 2 -2.17 79.44 -51.29
C PRO A 2 -1.42 78.11 -51.33
N LEU A 3 -0.17 78.16 -50.87
CA LEU A 3 0.71 77.02 -50.66
C LEU A 3 0.24 76.18 -49.47
N SER A 4 -0.01 74.93 -49.74
CA SER A 4 -0.29 73.90 -48.68
C SER A 4 0.99 73.42 -48.01
N ALA A 5 1.15 73.76 -46.72
CA ALA A 5 2.21 73.20 -45.92
C ALA A 5 1.82 71.81 -45.45
N ARG A 6 2.53 70.76 -45.85
CA ARG A 6 2.44 69.39 -45.37
C ARG A 6 3.28 69.27 -44.12
N LEU A 7 2.61 69.10 -42.97
CA LEU A 7 3.24 68.75 -41.72
C LEU A 7 3.63 67.28 -41.73
N LEU A 8 4.91 67.02 -41.80
CA LEU A 8 5.54 65.70 -41.71
C LEU A 8 5.59 65.33 -40.22
N ARG A 9 4.67 64.44 -39.80
CA ARG A 9 4.70 63.86 -38.44
C ARG A 9 5.78 62.79 -38.34
N LEU A 10 6.90 63.10 -37.70
CA LEU A 10 7.91 62.14 -37.30
C LEU A 10 7.32 61.25 -36.16
N ARG A 11 7.12 60.00 -36.49
CA ARG A 11 6.85 58.98 -35.47
C ARG A 11 8.17 58.56 -34.84
N ALA A 12 8.37 58.88 -33.55
CA ALA A 12 9.46 58.36 -32.76
C ALA A 12 9.20 56.88 -32.40
N PRO A 13 10.16 55.96 -32.61
CA PRO A 13 10.03 54.60 -32.12
C PRO A 13 10.32 54.57 -30.63
N HIS A 14 9.33 54.15 -29.82
CA HIS A 14 9.54 53.84 -28.42
C HIS A 14 10.39 52.58 -28.31
N LEU A 15 11.67 52.72 -28.02
CA LEU A 15 12.55 51.63 -27.60
C LEU A 15 12.13 51.25 -26.17
N ALA A 16 11.29 50.24 -26.05
CA ALA A 16 11.03 49.54 -24.80
C ALA A 16 12.26 48.68 -24.46
N ALA A 17 13.12 49.19 -23.66
CA ALA A 17 14.24 48.43 -23.06
C ALA A 17 13.64 47.42 -22.09
N SER A 18 13.43 46.17 -22.56
CA SER A 18 13.07 45.04 -21.69
C SER A 18 14.27 44.65 -20.82
N LEU A 19 14.25 45.07 -19.57
CA LEU A 19 15.20 44.64 -18.55
C LEU A 19 14.90 43.17 -18.18
N VAL A 20 15.54 42.24 -18.89
CA VAL A 20 15.51 40.81 -18.53
C VAL A 20 16.39 40.65 -17.29
N LEU A 21 15.77 40.63 -16.11
CA LEU A 21 16.41 40.18 -14.88
C LEU A 21 16.79 38.73 -15.05
N LEU A 22 18.05 38.43 -15.32
CA LEU A 22 18.65 37.09 -15.24
C LEU A 22 18.65 36.68 -13.79
N TRP A 23 17.61 35.94 -13.37
CA TRP A 23 17.59 35.20 -12.12
C TRP A 23 18.51 34.00 -12.30
N ALA A 24 19.79 34.15 -11.99
CA ALA A 24 20.69 33.00 -11.87
C ALA A 24 20.23 32.21 -10.66
N PRO A 25 19.89 30.90 -10.80
CA PRO A 25 19.70 30.05 -9.62
C PRO A 25 21.04 30.02 -8.89
N ALA A 26 21.05 30.49 -7.64
CA ALA A 26 22.16 30.25 -6.73
C ALA A 26 22.25 28.71 -6.56
N ALA A 27 23.18 28.09 -7.26
CA ALA A 27 23.59 26.72 -6.97
C ALA A 27 24.11 26.75 -5.52
N LEU A 28 23.33 26.23 -4.59
CA LEU A 28 23.79 25.89 -3.25
C LEU A 28 24.92 24.89 -3.47
N ALA A 29 26.15 25.37 -3.46
CA ALA A 29 27.31 24.50 -3.43
C ALA A 29 27.21 23.73 -2.12
N ASP A 30 26.91 22.41 -2.21
CA ASP A 30 27.07 21.48 -1.11
C ASP A 30 28.55 21.53 -0.71
N GLY A 31 28.87 22.38 0.24
CA GLY A 31 30.17 22.38 0.88
C GLY A 31 30.43 21.01 1.50
N PRO A 32 31.68 20.59 1.67
CA PRO A 32 31.98 19.30 2.29
C PRO A 32 31.27 19.23 3.65
N THR A 33 30.41 18.22 3.81
CA THR A 33 29.71 17.97 5.08
C THR A 33 30.77 17.89 6.20
N PRO A 34 30.67 18.68 7.26
CA PRO A 34 31.68 18.65 8.33
C PRO A 34 31.76 17.26 8.94
N ALA A 35 32.97 16.82 9.26
CA ALA A 35 33.18 15.53 9.90
C ALA A 35 32.43 15.45 11.23
N PRO A 36 31.83 14.30 11.56
CA PRO A 36 31.06 14.15 12.80
C PRO A 36 31.98 14.29 14.03
N SER A 37 31.44 14.91 15.08
CA SER A 37 32.14 14.97 16.36
C SER A 37 32.12 13.59 17.05
N LYS A 38 33.06 13.35 17.97
CA LYS A 38 33.06 12.14 18.82
C LYS A 38 31.70 11.96 19.53
N GLN A 39 31.10 13.05 20.00
CA GLN A 39 29.82 13.02 20.72
C GLN A 39 28.68 12.61 19.79
N ALA A 40 28.66 13.07 18.54
CA ALA A 40 27.70 12.66 17.54
C ALA A 40 27.78 11.17 17.24
N CYS A 41 29.01 10.62 17.09
CA CYS A 41 29.21 9.19 16.87
C CYS A 41 28.67 8.34 18.02
N ILE A 42 28.93 8.74 19.27
CA ILE A 42 28.41 8.07 20.46
C ILE A 42 26.87 8.20 20.51
N GLY A 43 26.34 9.38 20.19
CA GLY A 43 24.88 9.62 20.13
C GLY A 43 24.19 8.68 19.14
N TRP A 44 24.70 8.52 17.92
CA TRP A 44 24.14 7.61 16.93
C TRP A 44 24.10 6.17 17.42
N ASN A 45 25.17 5.71 18.08
CA ASN A 45 25.19 4.36 18.66
C ASN A 45 24.12 4.18 19.74
N THR A 46 24.01 5.14 20.67
CA THR A 46 23.05 5.07 21.78
C THR A 46 21.60 5.13 21.26
N GLU A 47 21.30 6.01 20.32
CA GLU A 47 19.98 6.15 19.72
C GLU A 47 19.59 4.91 18.92
N ALA A 48 20.53 4.32 18.18
CA ALA A 48 20.30 3.07 17.45
C ALA A 48 19.84 1.94 18.38
N GLN A 49 20.38 1.86 19.61
CA GLN A 49 19.93 0.87 20.58
C GLN A 49 18.48 1.11 21.03
N SER A 50 18.10 2.36 21.26
CA SER A 50 16.73 2.71 21.60
C SER A 50 15.76 2.36 20.48
N LEU A 51 16.15 2.65 19.22
CA LEU A 51 15.34 2.32 18.05
C LEU A 51 15.20 0.80 17.84
N ARG A 52 16.27 0.03 18.07
CA ARG A 52 16.22 -1.44 18.04
C ARG A 52 15.23 -1.98 19.06
N THR A 53 15.31 -1.50 20.29
CA THR A 53 14.39 -1.91 21.37
C THR A 53 12.93 -1.54 21.06
N ALA A 54 12.71 -0.45 20.31
CA ALA A 54 11.39 -0.04 19.84
C ALA A 54 10.93 -0.77 18.57
N GLY A 55 11.68 -1.75 18.05
CA GLY A 55 11.37 -2.48 16.83
C GLY A 55 11.61 -1.69 15.53
N LYS A 56 12.19 -0.49 15.62
CA LYS A 56 12.48 0.42 14.49
C LYS A 56 13.83 0.11 13.87
N PHE A 57 13.95 -1.08 13.29
CA PHE A 57 15.21 -1.61 12.77
C PHE A 57 15.78 -0.80 11.62
N ALA A 58 14.92 -0.29 10.72
CA ALA A 58 15.37 0.50 9.57
C ALA A 58 16.07 1.79 10.00
N ALA A 59 15.48 2.52 10.96
CA ALA A 59 16.06 3.75 11.51
C ALA A 59 17.33 3.45 12.32
N GLY A 60 17.31 2.41 13.18
CA GLY A 60 18.50 1.98 13.94
C GLY A 60 19.66 1.61 13.02
N ARG A 61 19.38 0.87 11.93
CA ARG A 61 20.37 0.53 10.92
C ARG A 61 21.01 1.76 10.29
N ALA A 62 20.22 2.77 9.93
CA ALA A 62 20.73 3.99 9.33
C ALA A 62 21.73 4.71 10.28
N LEU A 63 21.43 4.78 11.57
CA LEU A 63 22.33 5.40 12.55
C LEU A 63 23.59 4.59 12.77
N LEU A 64 23.52 3.25 12.80
CA LEU A 64 24.73 2.40 12.94
C LEU A 64 25.65 2.53 11.73
N LEU A 65 25.11 2.69 10.52
CA LEU A 65 25.91 2.98 9.32
C LEU A 65 26.56 4.38 9.40
N GLN A 66 25.87 5.38 9.92
CA GLN A 66 26.48 6.70 10.14
C GLN A 66 27.61 6.64 11.17
N CYS A 67 27.42 5.85 12.22
CA CYS A 67 28.41 5.63 13.27
C CYS A 67 29.69 4.95 12.77
N GLN A 68 29.64 4.24 11.65
CA GLN A 68 30.83 3.64 11.01
C GLN A 68 31.66 4.63 10.19
N ASN A 69 31.29 5.92 10.18
CA ASN A 69 32.05 6.97 9.48
C ASN A 69 33.53 6.93 9.90
N PRO A 70 34.49 6.98 8.95
CA PRO A 70 35.92 6.97 9.25
C PRO A 70 36.38 8.05 10.23
N ALA A 71 35.66 9.17 10.32
CA ALA A 71 35.94 10.25 11.26
C ALA A 71 35.55 9.92 12.71
N CYS A 72 34.77 8.86 12.93
CA CYS A 72 34.43 8.38 14.27
C CYS A 72 35.61 7.63 14.91
N PRO A 73 35.75 7.66 16.25
CA PRO A 73 36.78 6.91 16.95
C PRO A 73 36.69 5.40 16.66
N GLY A 74 37.83 4.71 16.50
CA GLY A 74 37.92 3.30 16.13
C GLY A 74 37.02 2.42 17.01
N ALA A 75 37.18 2.50 18.34
CA ALA A 75 36.40 1.70 19.27
C ALA A 75 34.87 1.92 19.16
N VAL A 76 34.43 3.14 18.78
CA VAL A 76 33.00 3.41 18.56
C VAL A 76 32.53 2.76 17.25
N ARG A 77 33.34 2.84 16.20
CA ARG A 77 33.04 2.20 14.91
C ARG A 77 32.94 0.68 15.02
N ASP A 78 33.86 0.08 15.78
CA ASP A 78 33.88 -1.36 15.99
C ASP A 78 32.62 -1.83 16.72
N ASP A 79 32.20 -1.13 17.79
CA ASP A 79 30.96 -1.38 18.50
C ASP A 79 29.73 -1.20 17.60
N CYS A 80 29.72 -0.14 16.75
CA CYS A 80 28.61 0.07 15.81
C CYS A 80 28.55 -1.03 14.73
N THR A 81 29.68 -1.60 14.33
CA THR A 81 29.71 -2.71 13.37
C THR A 81 29.11 -3.97 13.98
N GLU A 82 29.52 -4.32 15.20
CA GLU A 82 28.98 -5.48 15.91
C GLU A 82 27.47 -5.36 16.13
N ARG A 83 27.02 -4.18 16.55
CA ARG A 83 25.59 -3.90 16.76
C ARG A 83 24.78 -3.90 15.47
N LEU A 84 25.37 -3.48 14.36
CA LEU A 84 24.73 -3.56 13.04
C LEU A 84 24.50 -5.02 12.64
N ASP A 85 25.50 -5.86 12.82
CA ASP A 85 25.39 -7.30 12.53
C ASP A 85 24.32 -7.96 13.39
N GLU A 86 24.23 -7.60 14.67
CA GLU A 86 23.19 -8.10 15.56
C GLU A 86 21.81 -7.63 15.11
N LEU A 87 21.64 -6.34 14.83
CA LEU A 87 20.41 -5.76 14.36
C LEU A 87 19.93 -6.42 13.06
N GLU A 88 20.82 -6.65 12.09
CA GLU A 88 20.48 -7.30 10.82
C GLU A 88 20.10 -8.78 10.98
N ARG A 89 20.57 -9.44 12.03
CA ARG A 89 20.12 -10.79 12.40
C ARG A 89 18.72 -10.80 13.02
N GLN A 90 18.34 -9.75 13.72
CA GLN A 90 17.05 -9.63 14.41
C GLN A 90 15.96 -9.03 13.53
N GLN A 91 16.33 -8.20 12.55
CA GLN A 91 15.39 -7.52 11.68
C GLN A 91 14.52 -8.51 10.90
N PRO A 92 13.18 -8.39 10.98
CA PRO A 92 12.27 -9.24 10.24
C PRO A 92 12.46 -9.13 8.74
N LYS A 93 12.24 -10.26 8.05
CA LYS A 93 12.32 -10.36 6.59
C LYS A 93 11.12 -11.14 6.07
N ILE A 94 10.49 -10.60 5.02
CA ILE A 94 9.35 -11.22 4.36
C ILE A 94 9.55 -11.21 2.85
N ALA A 95 9.36 -12.36 2.21
CA ALA A 95 9.40 -12.50 0.76
C ALA A 95 7.99 -12.64 0.22
N PHE A 96 7.77 -12.17 -1.00
CA PHE A 96 6.50 -12.28 -1.68
C PHE A 96 6.64 -12.97 -3.02
N ALA A 97 5.65 -13.79 -3.36
CA ALA A 97 5.36 -14.24 -4.71
C ALA A 97 3.96 -13.76 -5.09
N ALA A 98 3.74 -13.44 -6.36
CA ALA A 98 2.43 -12.96 -6.79
C ALA A 98 1.93 -13.73 -8.00
N LYS A 99 0.60 -13.93 -8.07
CA LYS A 99 -0.10 -14.56 -9.19
C LYS A 99 -1.29 -13.71 -9.62
N VAL A 100 -1.54 -13.67 -10.93
CA VAL A 100 -2.73 -13.07 -11.55
C VAL A 100 -3.39 -14.13 -12.41
N GLY A 101 -4.63 -14.48 -12.10
CA GLY A 101 -5.33 -15.53 -12.85
C GLY A 101 -4.62 -16.90 -12.85
N GLY A 102 -3.83 -17.19 -11.81
CA GLY A 102 -3.04 -18.43 -11.68
C GLY A 102 -1.62 -18.37 -12.23
N GLU A 103 -1.28 -17.35 -13.04
CA GLU A 103 0.07 -17.16 -13.61
C GLU A 103 0.95 -16.30 -12.71
N ASP A 104 2.25 -16.63 -12.65
CA ASP A 104 3.23 -15.88 -11.86
C ASP A 104 3.43 -14.45 -12.41
N ARG A 105 3.40 -13.47 -11.51
CA ARG A 105 3.56 -12.05 -11.84
C ARG A 105 4.64 -11.42 -10.98
N SER A 106 5.76 -11.05 -11.59
CA SER A 106 6.85 -10.37 -10.88
C SER A 106 6.75 -8.85 -10.89
N ALA A 107 6.08 -8.25 -11.89
CA ALA A 107 5.87 -6.81 -12.00
C ALA A 107 4.77 -6.34 -11.05
N VAL A 108 5.06 -6.40 -9.75
CA VAL A 108 4.14 -5.98 -8.67
C VAL A 108 4.87 -4.98 -7.78
N THR A 109 4.28 -3.80 -7.63
CA THR A 109 4.74 -2.79 -6.70
C THR A 109 4.24 -3.11 -5.29
N VAL A 110 5.13 -3.05 -4.32
CA VAL A 110 4.83 -3.27 -2.90
C VAL A 110 5.02 -1.97 -2.14
N ALA A 111 3.99 -1.52 -1.45
CA ALA A 111 4.08 -0.43 -0.48
C ALA A 111 3.83 -0.96 0.93
N ILE A 112 4.60 -0.47 1.90
CA ILE A 112 4.42 -0.73 3.34
C ILE A 112 4.03 0.58 3.99
N ASP A 113 2.90 0.60 4.68
CA ASP A 113 2.34 1.79 5.36
C ASP A 113 2.28 3.02 4.46
N GLY A 114 1.98 2.82 3.17
CA GLY A 114 1.89 3.86 2.16
C GLY A 114 3.22 4.20 1.46
N THR A 115 4.35 3.68 1.92
CA THR A 115 5.67 3.93 1.31
C THR A 115 6.05 2.79 0.36
N VAL A 116 6.35 3.10 -0.90
CA VAL A 116 6.82 2.11 -1.88
C VAL A 116 8.21 1.62 -1.50
N VAL A 117 8.34 0.30 -1.31
CA VAL A 117 9.60 -0.35 -0.90
C VAL A 117 10.17 -1.27 -1.98
N ALA A 118 9.33 -1.72 -2.92
CA ALA A 118 9.77 -2.52 -4.06
C ALA A 118 8.83 -2.29 -5.25
N THR A 119 9.37 -2.36 -6.46
CA THR A 119 8.61 -2.29 -7.73
C THR A 119 8.49 -3.65 -8.41
N ARG A 120 9.07 -4.68 -7.80
CA ARG A 120 9.01 -6.06 -8.27
C ARG A 120 9.00 -7.02 -7.08
N VAL A 121 8.33 -8.14 -7.26
CA VAL A 121 8.37 -9.30 -6.36
C VAL A 121 9.07 -10.45 -7.09
N ASP A 122 10.26 -10.81 -6.64
CA ASP A 122 11.12 -11.84 -7.24
C ASP A 122 11.55 -12.90 -6.21
N GLY A 123 10.82 -12.98 -5.10
CA GLY A 123 11.14 -13.88 -4.00
C GLY A 123 12.27 -13.39 -3.08
N ARG A 124 12.88 -12.24 -3.37
CA ARG A 124 13.86 -11.64 -2.47
C ARG A 124 13.19 -11.13 -1.21
N PRO A 125 13.74 -11.42 -0.03
CA PRO A 125 13.16 -10.95 1.21
C PRO A 125 13.34 -9.44 1.38
N LEU A 126 12.24 -8.76 1.69
CA LEU A 126 12.21 -7.35 2.10
C LEU A 126 12.48 -7.27 3.60
N ARG A 127 13.36 -6.34 3.99
CA ARG A 127 13.59 -6.00 5.40
C ARG A 127 12.49 -5.05 5.86
N VAL A 128 11.88 -5.35 7.01
CA VAL A 128 10.77 -4.58 7.57
C VAL A 128 11.04 -4.38 9.06
N ASP A 129 10.43 -3.38 9.65
CA ASP A 129 10.44 -3.19 11.08
C ASP A 129 9.58 -4.26 11.78
N ALA A 130 9.76 -4.46 13.07
CA ALA A 130 8.89 -5.34 13.84
C ALA A 130 7.58 -4.63 14.16
N GLY A 131 6.47 -5.36 14.12
CA GLY A 131 5.15 -4.83 14.42
C GLY A 131 4.12 -5.22 13.38
N GLU A 132 2.98 -4.55 13.45
CA GLU A 132 1.90 -4.69 12.48
C GLU A 132 2.10 -3.69 11.35
N HIS A 133 2.09 -4.16 10.11
CA HIS A 133 2.28 -3.36 8.91
C HIS A 133 1.19 -3.64 7.88
N ARG A 134 0.79 -2.59 7.16
CA ARG A 134 -0.14 -2.66 6.04
C ARG A 134 0.63 -2.72 4.73
N PHE A 135 0.50 -3.83 4.03
CA PHE A 135 1.12 -4.04 2.72
C PHE A 135 0.09 -3.82 1.62
N THR A 136 0.41 -2.96 0.66
CA THR A 136 -0.40 -2.76 -0.54
C THR A 136 0.37 -3.24 -1.76
N PHE A 137 -0.25 -4.14 -2.51
CA PHE A 137 0.29 -4.74 -3.73
C PHE A 137 -0.46 -4.20 -4.93
N THR A 138 0.26 -3.66 -5.91
CA THR A 138 -0.31 -3.07 -7.11
C THR A 138 0.36 -3.65 -8.35
N THR A 139 -0.42 -4.08 -9.33
CA THR A 139 0.06 -4.50 -10.65
C THR A 139 -0.93 -4.07 -11.72
N GLU A 140 -0.48 -4.05 -12.97
CA GLU A 140 -1.31 -3.64 -14.10
C GLU A 140 -2.50 -4.58 -14.33
N GLY A 141 -3.65 -4.00 -14.73
CA GLY A 141 -4.83 -4.74 -15.19
C GLY A 141 -5.70 -5.33 -14.09
N VAL A 142 -5.36 -5.20 -12.81
CA VAL A 142 -6.14 -5.72 -11.69
C VAL A 142 -6.22 -4.73 -10.52
N ALA A 143 -7.22 -4.89 -9.67
CA ALA A 143 -7.37 -4.05 -8.48
C ALA A 143 -6.23 -4.29 -7.48
N PRO A 144 -5.76 -3.24 -6.76
CA PRO A 144 -4.78 -3.39 -5.70
C PRO A 144 -5.28 -4.28 -4.56
N ILE A 145 -4.37 -5.04 -3.97
CA ILE A 145 -4.65 -5.87 -2.78
C ILE A 145 -3.94 -5.24 -1.57
N THR A 146 -4.66 -5.13 -0.47
CA THR A 146 -4.09 -4.72 0.81
C THR A 146 -4.20 -5.85 1.82
N LYS A 147 -3.08 -6.17 2.48
CA LYS A 147 -3.00 -7.16 3.56
C LYS A 147 -2.27 -6.59 4.76
N GLN A 148 -2.64 -7.04 5.95
CA GLN A 148 -1.92 -6.72 7.19
C GLN A 148 -1.12 -7.93 7.64
N PHE A 149 0.13 -7.70 8.02
CA PHE A 149 1.00 -8.72 8.57
C PHE A 149 1.63 -8.22 9.87
N VAL A 150 1.64 -9.07 10.88
CA VAL A 150 2.42 -8.86 12.10
C VAL A 150 3.77 -9.53 11.90
N LEU A 151 4.84 -8.75 11.94
CA LEU A 151 6.22 -9.23 11.82
C LEU A 151 6.88 -9.20 13.19
N ARG A 152 7.54 -10.30 13.55
CA ARG A 152 8.22 -10.42 14.84
C ARG A 152 9.71 -10.35 14.65
N GLU A 153 10.40 -9.82 15.66
CA GLU A 153 11.85 -9.85 15.72
C GLU A 153 12.35 -11.28 15.48
N GLY A 154 13.35 -11.42 14.61
CA GLY A 154 13.90 -12.72 14.24
C GLY A 154 13.17 -13.49 13.13
N ASP A 155 12.04 -13.02 12.64
CA ASP A 155 11.34 -13.62 11.49
C ASP A 155 12.19 -13.47 10.22
N ARG A 156 12.86 -14.56 9.77
CA ARG A 156 13.83 -14.49 8.65
C ARG A 156 13.36 -15.14 7.36
N SER A 157 12.39 -16.02 7.45
CA SER A 157 12.03 -16.93 6.34
C SER A 157 10.55 -16.89 6.00
N ARG A 158 9.87 -15.81 6.36
CA ARG A 158 8.45 -15.66 6.02
C ARG A 158 8.30 -15.44 4.53
N SER A 159 7.47 -16.27 3.89
CA SER A 159 7.11 -16.14 2.48
C SER A 159 5.60 -16.14 2.34
N GLU A 160 5.08 -15.18 1.59
CA GLU A 160 3.64 -14.99 1.38
C GLU A 160 3.32 -14.96 -0.10
N GLN A 161 2.22 -15.63 -0.47
CA GLN A 161 1.70 -15.60 -1.83
C GLN A 161 0.55 -14.60 -1.93
N ILE A 162 0.63 -13.71 -2.90
CA ILE A 162 -0.40 -12.73 -3.23
C ILE A 162 -1.10 -13.19 -4.51
N VAL A 163 -2.39 -13.47 -4.41
CA VAL A 163 -3.20 -13.92 -5.56
C VAL A 163 -4.15 -12.79 -5.92
N PHE A 164 -3.97 -12.23 -7.10
CA PHE A 164 -4.90 -11.28 -7.70
C PHE A 164 -5.96 -12.05 -8.50
N GLU A 165 -7.20 -11.64 -8.35
CA GLU A 165 -8.27 -12.15 -9.19
C GLU A 165 -8.03 -11.67 -10.64
N ALA A 166 -8.25 -12.56 -11.60
CA ALA A 166 -8.22 -12.17 -13.01
C ALA A 166 -9.31 -11.10 -13.24
N PRO A 167 -9.07 -10.10 -14.12
CA PRO A 167 -10.13 -9.20 -14.53
C PRO A 167 -11.31 -10.06 -14.98
N ALA A 168 -12.51 -9.83 -14.42
CA ALA A 168 -13.70 -10.47 -14.91
C ALA A 168 -13.77 -10.22 -16.43
N ALA A 169 -13.70 -11.30 -17.23
CA ALA A 169 -13.89 -11.16 -18.65
C ALA A 169 -15.19 -10.39 -18.82
N VAL A 170 -15.12 -9.24 -19.50
CA VAL A 170 -16.31 -8.46 -19.85
C VAL A 170 -17.10 -9.41 -20.72
N VAL A 171 -18.07 -10.12 -20.14
CA VAL A 171 -19.05 -10.86 -20.90
C VAL A 171 -19.66 -9.81 -21.82
N ALA A 172 -19.32 -9.88 -23.11
CA ALA A 172 -19.96 -9.06 -24.10
C ALA A 172 -21.46 -9.30 -23.93
N VAL A 173 -22.14 -8.29 -23.36
CA VAL A 173 -23.61 -8.32 -23.26
C VAL A 173 -24.08 -8.39 -24.68
N THR A 174 -24.48 -9.59 -25.11
CA THR A 174 -25.13 -9.80 -26.39
C THR A 174 -26.31 -8.83 -26.39
N PRO A 175 -26.44 -7.94 -27.39
CA PRO A 175 -27.58 -7.02 -27.42
C PRO A 175 -28.85 -7.83 -27.27
N PRO A 176 -29.83 -7.40 -26.46
CA PRO A 176 -31.09 -8.11 -26.32
C PRO A 176 -31.69 -8.28 -27.71
N THR A 177 -31.85 -9.53 -28.10
CA THR A 177 -32.59 -9.88 -29.32
C THR A 177 -33.96 -9.26 -29.17
N THR A 178 -34.27 -8.30 -30.03
CA THR A 178 -35.59 -7.66 -30.12
C THR A 178 -36.63 -8.76 -30.17
N PRO A 179 -37.62 -8.81 -29.25
CA PRO A 179 -38.67 -9.81 -29.32
C PRO A 179 -39.45 -9.58 -30.61
N THR A 180 -39.53 -10.62 -31.43
CA THR A 180 -40.43 -10.66 -32.58
C THR A 180 -41.88 -10.39 -32.11
N PRO A 181 -42.62 -9.48 -32.77
CA PRO A 181 -44.00 -9.18 -32.38
C PRO A 181 -44.82 -10.46 -32.31
N PRO A 182 -45.71 -10.59 -31.31
CA PRO A 182 -46.54 -11.79 -31.19
C PRO A 182 -47.48 -11.89 -32.37
N GLU A 183 -47.43 -13.03 -33.03
CA GLU A 183 -48.43 -13.46 -33.98
C GLU A 183 -49.77 -13.56 -33.27
N LYS A 184 -50.84 -13.03 -33.90
CA LYS A 184 -52.18 -12.91 -33.31
C LYS A 184 -52.70 -14.27 -32.87
N PRO A 185 -53.34 -14.37 -31.67
CA PRO A 185 -53.95 -15.63 -31.23
C PRO A 185 -55.10 -16.02 -32.13
N VAL A 186 -55.05 -17.24 -32.61
CA VAL A 186 -56.23 -17.94 -33.19
C VAL A 186 -57.15 -18.23 -32.02
N GLU A 187 -58.37 -17.70 -32.12
CA GLU A 187 -59.48 -17.88 -31.19
C GLU A 187 -59.89 -19.36 -31.17
N ASN A 188 -59.56 -20.07 -30.08
CA ASN A 188 -60.11 -21.38 -29.79
C ASN A 188 -61.04 -21.25 -28.59
N THR A 189 -62.31 -21.44 -28.89
CA THR A 189 -63.46 -21.53 -27.98
C THR A 189 -63.23 -22.62 -26.90
N PRO A 190 -63.46 -22.31 -25.60
CA PRO A 190 -63.27 -23.30 -24.54
C PRO A 190 -64.45 -24.20 -24.35
N PRO A 191 -64.29 -25.48 -24.00
CA PRO A 191 -65.32 -26.35 -23.51
C PRO A 191 -65.61 -26.09 -22.01
N PRO A 192 -66.80 -26.44 -21.53
CA PRO A 192 -67.35 -25.97 -20.24
C PRO A 192 -66.78 -26.70 -19.03
N PHE A 193 -66.71 -25.96 -17.92
CA PHE A 193 -66.20 -26.39 -16.62
C PHE A 193 -67.05 -27.49 -15.96
N PRO A 194 -66.42 -28.36 -15.14
CA PRO A 194 -67.10 -28.98 -13.99
C PRO A 194 -66.60 -28.33 -12.69
N ALA A 195 -67.60 -28.24 -11.77
CA ALA A 195 -67.58 -27.52 -10.49
C ALA A 195 -66.64 -28.08 -9.39
N PRO A 196 -66.45 -27.35 -8.28
CA PRO A 196 -65.36 -27.53 -7.34
C PRO A 196 -65.62 -28.65 -6.33
N ARG A 197 -64.54 -29.34 -5.91
CA ARG A 197 -64.54 -30.17 -4.70
C ARG A 197 -63.76 -29.48 -3.62
N THR A 198 -64.45 -29.12 -2.57
CA THR A 198 -63.95 -28.86 -1.24
C THR A 198 -63.58 -30.16 -0.55
N GLU A 199 -62.46 -30.17 0.15
CA GLU A 199 -62.08 -30.93 1.35
C GLU A 199 -60.56 -30.82 1.45
N GLY A 200 -59.96 -30.52 2.54
CA GLY A 200 -60.22 -30.54 3.96
C GLY A 200 -58.91 -30.28 4.64
N GLY A 201 -58.95 -29.59 5.71
CA GLY A 201 -57.83 -29.06 6.45
C GLY A 201 -56.89 -30.09 7.02
N SER A 202 -55.70 -29.64 7.28
CA SER A 202 -54.92 -30.19 8.39
C SER A 202 -54.01 -29.12 8.99
N VAL A 203 -54.10 -29.07 10.26
CA VAL A 203 -53.55 -28.11 11.23
C VAL A 203 -52.06 -28.30 11.46
N VAL A 204 -51.44 -27.19 11.70
CA VAL A 204 -50.08 -26.99 12.22
C VAL A 204 -49.95 -27.53 13.65
N PRO A 205 -48.75 -27.89 14.13
CA PRO A 205 -48.33 -27.21 15.36
C PRO A 205 -46.97 -26.51 15.24
N ALA A 206 -46.95 -25.29 15.77
CA ALA A 206 -45.80 -24.56 16.13
C ALA A 206 -45.04 -25.24 17.30
N ILE A 207 -43.73 -25.35 17.19
CA ILE A 207 -42.86 -25.66 18.34
C ILE A 207 -41.91 -24.51 18.51
N ALA A 208 -42.15 -23.75 19.57
CA ALA A 208 -41.16 -22.83 20.16
C ALA A 208 -40.31 -23.62 21.12
N VAL A 209 -38.99 -23.58 20.99
CA VAL A 209 -38.06 -23.96 22.03
C VAL A 209 -37.01 -22.87 22.17
N GLY A 210 -37.12 -22.16 23.25
CA GLY A 210 -36.04 -21.32 23.77
C GLY A 210 -35.03 -22.19 24.52
N ALA A 211 -33.78 -21.86 24.43
CA ALA A 211 -32.78 -22.27 25.39
C ALA A 211 -31.68 -21.23 25.49
N THR A 212 -31.69 -20.48 26.55
CA THR A 212 -30.64 -19.66 27.11
C THR A 212 -29.46 -20.56 27.51
N GLY A 213 -28.28 -20.28 26.94
CA GLY A 213 -27.04 -20.89 27.38
C GLY A 213 -26.03 -19.79 27.75
N VAL A 214 -25.99 -19.45 29.02
CA VAL A 214 -24.92 -18.63 29.62
C VAL A 214 -23.71 -19.53 29.84
N VAL A 215 -22.59 -19.24 29.16
CA VAL A 215 -21.30 -19.84 29.47
C VAL A 215 -20.45 -18.82 30.21
N ALA A 216 -20.30 -19.03 31.52
CA ALA A 216 -19.33 -18.31 32.32
C ALA A 216 -17.93 -18.86 32.06
N VAL A 217 -17.00 -17.98 31.67
CA VAL A 217 -15.58 -18.31 31.61
C VAL A 217 -14.92 -17.82 32.89
N GLU A 218 -14.55 -18.76 33.74
CA GLU A 218 -13.74 -18.49 34.93
C GLU A 218 -12.28 -18.20 34.50
N VAL A 219 -11.82 -17.01 34.87
CA VAL A 219 -10.40 -16.61 34.78
C VAL A 219 -9.66 -17.16 36.01
N GLY A 220 -8.93 -18.24 35.81
CA GLY A 220 -8.02 -18.79 36.81
C GLY A 220 -6.72 -17.98 36.90
N VAL A 221 -6.62 -17.11 37.87
CA VAL A 221 -5.35 -16.47 38.28
C VAL A 221 -4.51 -17.49 39.06
N ARG A 222 -3.46 -18.01 38.45
CA ARG A 222 -2.41 -18.74 39.21
C ARG A 222 -1.30 -17.78 39.61
N ARG A 223 -1.27 -17.47 40.88
CA ARG A 223 -0.17 -16.81 41.59
C ARG A 223 0.81 -17.92 41.98
N ALA A 224 2.02 -17.92 41.44
CA ALA A 224 3.12 -18.72 41.98
C ALA A 224 4.11 -17.76 42.63
N GLY A 225 4.22 -17.87 43.95
CA GLY A 225 5.29 -17.27 44.74
C GLY A 225 6.41 -18.30 44.92
N SER A 226 7.56 -17.84 45.01
CA SER A 226 8.79 -18.12 45.75
C SER A 226 9.99 -17.66 44.97
#